data_22281363a6f8fef37c45187fb792cf05
#
_entry.id   22281363a6f8fef37c45187fb792cf05
#
_cell.length_a   1.000
_cell.length_b   1.000
_cell.length_c   1.000
_cell.angle_alpha   90.00
_cell.angle_beta   90.00
_cell.angle_gamma   90.00
#
_symmetry.space_group_name_H-M   'P 1'
#
loop_
_entity.id
_entity.type
_entity.pdbx_description
1 polymer ?
#
loop_
_entity_poly.entity_id
_entity_poly.type
_entity_poly.pdbx_seq_one_letter_code
_entity_poly.pdbx_strand_id
1 'polypeptide(L)'
;DGIRDRSPSRGLGDVYKRQVYLKRVNVAAEYEEVVRSEKLTLPLPSVIVLKNYVVPTKTVPFTRATLFLRDEFTCQYCGYKGKDLTFDHVVPKSRGGKTRWENVVAACQSCNLRKAAKTTLQAGFKLKKAPTKPSPEVLLNKGKKFPPSDMHKSWSDFLYFEKDFS
;
A
#
# COMPACT_ATOMS: atom_id res chain seq x y z
N ASP A 1 23.63 10.74 -23.41
CA ASP A 1 22.90 11.15 -22.20
C ASP A 1 21.79 10.17 -21.90
N GLY A 2 22.14 9.12 -21.14
CA GLY A 2 21.22 8.06 -20.79
C GLY A 2 20.23 8.51 -19.71
N ILE A 3 18.97 8.60 -20.04
CA ILE A 3 17.87 8.72 -19.08
C ILE A 3 17.92 7.47 -18.19
N ARG A 4 18.40 7.64 -16.97
CA ARG A 4 18.35 6.58 -15.96
C ARG A 4 16.89 6.40 -15.54
N ASP A 5 16.29 5.33 -16.00
CA ASP A 5 14.99 4.88 -15.52
C ASP A 5 15.04 4.69 -14.01
N ARG A 6 14.44 5.62 -13.27
CA ARG A 6 14.28 5.56 -11.81
C ARG A 6 13.03 4.78 -11.46
N SER A 7 13.03 3.50 -11.79
CA SER A 7 11.98 2.62 -11.30
C SER A 7 12.03 2.56 -9.76
N PRO A 8 10.92 2.80 -9.06
CA PRO A 8 10.86 2.79 -7.58
C PRO A 8 11.27 1.46 -6.94
N SER A 9 11.25 0.38 -7.70
CA SER A 9 11.64 -0.96 -7.27
C SER A 9 13.15 -1.16 -7.10
N ARG A 10 14.00 -0.31 -7.68
CA ARG A 10 15.47 -0.47 -7.56
C ARG A 10 15.97 -0.29 -6.12
N GLY A 11 15.42 0.64 -5.35
CA GLY A 11 15.86 0.86 -3.97
C GLY A 11 15.53 -0.28 -3.02
N LEU A 12 14.36 -0.89 -3.14
CA LEU A 12 13.94 -2.04 -2.34
C LEU A 12 14.74 -3.31 -2.71
N GLY A 13 14.95 -3.55 -4.01
CA GLY A 13 15.75 -4.68 -4.49
C GLY A 13 17.18 -4.68 -3.91
N ASP A 14 17.83 -3.54 -3.84
CA ASP A 14 19.19 -3.43 -3.29
C ASP A 14 19.25 -3.67 -1.78
N VAL A 15 18.23 -3.26 -1.04
CA VAL A 15 18.12 -3.53 0.40
C VAL A 15 17.99 -5.03 0.64
N TYR A 16 17.13 -5.76 -0.08
CA TYR A 16 16.95 -7.20 0.09
C TYR A 16 18.18 -7.98 -0.33
N LYS A 17 18.82 -7.66 -1.44
CA LYS A 17 20.09 -8.25 -1.87
C LYS A 17 21.16 -8.14 -0.80
N ARG A 18 21.28 -6.97 -0.18
CA ARG A 18 22.22 -6.75 0.93
C ARG A 18 21.90 -7.60 2.15
N GLN A 19 20.62 -7.81 2.50
CA GLN A 19 20.24 -8.66 3.63
C GLN A 19 20.58 -10.12 3.38
N VAL A 20 20.37 -10.63 2.16
CA VAL A 20 20.76 -12.00 1.77
C VAL A 20 22.29 -12.15 1.79
N TYR A 21 23.03 -11.23 1.17
CA TYR A 21 24.50 -11.25 1.14
C TYR A 21 25.09 -11.24 2.54
N LEU A 22 24.57 -10.46 3.45
CA LEU A 22 24.99 -10.40 4.85
C LEU A 22 24.47 -11.58 5.70
N LYS A 23 23.81 -12.57 5.10
CA LYS A 23 23.24 -13.75 5.78
C LYS A 23 22.31 -13.40 6.96
N ARG A 24 21.63 -12.27 6.89
CA ARG A 24 20.69 -11.81 7.94
C ARG A 24 19.29 -12.38 7.77
N VAL A 25 18.99 -12.95 6.61
CA VAL A 25 17.72 -13.59 6.26
C VAL A 25 17.98 -14.96 5.66
N ASN A 26 16.97 -15.83 5.69
CA ASN A 26 16.91 -17.05 4.89
C ASN A 26 16.05 -16.78 3.65
N VAL A 27 16.46 -17.31 2.51
CA VAL A 27 15.65 -17.29 1.28
C VAL A 27 14.71 -18.48 1.33
N ALA A 28 13.41 -18.25 1.27
CA ALA A 28 12.39 -19.31 1.26
C ALA A 28 11.92 -19.63 -0.16
N ALA A 29 11.90 -18.64 -1.05
CA ALA A 29 11.62 -18.84 -2.47
C ALA A 29 12.38 -17.83 -3.32
N GLU A 30 12.63 -18.17 -4.58
CA GLU A 30 13.37 -17.36 -5.54
C GLU A 30 12.53 -17.13 -6.80
N TYR A 31 12.79 -16.02 -7.49
CA TYR A 31 12.33 -15.81 -8.85
C TYR A 31 13.17 -16.65 -9.82
N GLU A 32 12.69 -16.84 -11.03
CA GLU A 32 13.45 -17.47 -12.13
C GLU A 32 14.58 -16.56 -12.62
N GLU A 33 14.55 -15.29 -12.25
CA GLU A 33 15.50 -14.27 -12.65
C GLU A 33 16.75 -14.27 -11.77
N VAL A 34 17.91 -14.00 -12.39
CA VAL A 34 19.20 -13.90 -11.72
C VAL A 34 19.75 -12.50 -11.86
N VAL A 35 20.25 -11.94 -10.78
CA VAL A 35 20.97 -10.66 -10.82
C VAL A 35 22.45 -10.92 -10.96
N ARG A 36 23.06 -10.32 -11.98
CA ARG A 36 24.49 -10.46 -12.29
C ARG A 36 25.22 -9.14 -12.07
N SER A 37 26.39 -9.22 -11.48
CA SER A 37 27.40 -8.17 -11.45
C SER A 37 28.74 -8.76 -11.93
N GLU A 38 29.76 -7.93 -12.13
CA GLU A 38 31.07 -8.39 -12.62
C GLU A 38 31.67 -9.55 -11.79
N LYS A 39 31.38 -9.61 -10.51
CA LYS A 39 31.98 -10.59 -9.55
C LYS A 39 30.96 -11.49 -8.87
N LEU A 40 29.67 -11.33 -9.10
CA LEU A 40 28.65 -12.03 -8.35
C LEU A 40 27.39 -12.28 -9.18
N THR A 41 26.96 -13.53 -9.17
CA THR A 41 25.63 -13.91 -9.70
C THR A 41 24.79 -14.42 -8.53
N LEU A 42 23.65 -13.79 -8.31
CA LEU A 42 22.73 -14.14 -7.23
C LEU A 42 21.33 -14.37 -7.80
N PRO A 43 20.68 -15.49 -7.42
CA PRO A 43 19.23 -15.63 -7.66
C PRO A 43 18.49 -14.52 -6.93
N LEU A 44 17.46 -13.98 -7.58
CA LEU A 44 16.65 -12.92 -6.97
C LEU A 44 15.67 -13.54 -5.99
N PRO A 45 15.74 -13.23 -4.67
CA PRO A 45 14.82 -13.80 -3.70
C PRO A 45 13.42 -13.22 -3.90
N SER A 46 12.41 -14.07 -3.98
CA SER A 46 10.99 -13.70 -4.03
C SER A 46 10.34 -13.68 -2.65
N VAL A 47 10.81 -14.57 -1.76
CA VAL A 47 10.38 -14.63 -0.37
C VAL A 47 11.61 -14.80 0.53
N ILE A 48 11.69 -13.95 1.53
CA ILE A 48 12.76 -14.02 2.55
C ILE A 48 12.15 -14.17 3.94
N VAL A 49 12.80 -14.94 4.79
CA VAL A 49 12.42 -15.15 6.19
C VAL A 49 13.48 -14.54 7.09
N LEU A 50 13.06 -13.68 8.01
CA LEU A 50 13.96 -13.11 9.01
C LEU A 50 14.46 -14.20 9.95
N LYS A 51 15.76 -14.24 10.24
CA LYS A 51 16.34 -15.17 11.22
C LYS A 51 15.88 -14.88 12.64
N ASN A 52 15.70 -13.60 12.95
CA ASN A 52 15.19 -13.16 14.23
C ASN A 52 13.79 -12.57 14.04
N TYR A 53 12.87 -12.98 14.92
CA TYR A 53 11.53 -12.42 14.90
C TYR A 53 11.57 -10.93 15.28
N VAL A 54 11.04 -10.11 14.39
CA VAL A 54 10.87 -8.68 14.65
C VAL A 54 9.40 -8.45 14.98
N VAL A 55 9.13 -7.96 16.18
CA VAL A 55 7.76 -7.59 16.57
C VAL A 55 7.30 -6.42 15.68
N PRO A 56 6.25 -6.60 14.88
CA PRO A 56 5.73 -5.51 14.07
C PRO A 56 5.31 -4.33 14.95
N THR A 57 5.55 -3.13 14.47
CA THR A 57 5.06 -1.92 15.18
C THR A 57 3.54 -1.98 15.33
N LYS A 58 3.06 -1.75 16.55
CA LYS A 58 1.61 -1.75 16.85
C LYS A 58 0.86 -0.57 16.20
N THR A 59 1.57 0.32 15.51
CA THR A 59 1.00 1.52 14.89
C THR A 59 0.95 1.39 13.38
N VAL A 60 -0.21 1.67 12.81
CA VAL A 60 -0.39 1.73 11.36
C VAL A 60 0.19 3.04 10.83
N PRO A 61 1.16 2.98 9.90
CA PRO A 61 1.68 4.19 9.26
C PRO A 61 0.61 4.83 8.38
N PHE A 62 0.55 6.17 8.39
CA PHE A 62 -0.34 6.92 7.51
C PHE A 62 0.29 7.05 6.12
N THR A 63 -0.08 6.16 5.21
CA THR A 63 0.37 6.16 3.82
C THR A 63 -0.83 6.14 2.87
N ARG A 64 -0.58 6.42 1.58
CA ARG A 64 -1.60 6.33 0.55
C ARG A 64 -2.19 4.92 0.45
N ALA A 65 -1.33 3.90 0.49
CA ALA A 65 -1.75 2.50 0.42
C ALA A 65 -2.64 2.10 1.60
N THR A 66 -2.21 2.42 2.84
CA THR A 66 -2.99 2.09 4.04
C THR A 66 -4.31 2.88 4.13
N LEU A 67 -4.33 4.11 3.60
CA LEU A 67 -5.56 4.90 3.50
C LEU A 67 -6.57 4.26 2.54
N PHE A 68 -6.11 3.89 1.33
CA PHE A 68 -6.99 3.27 0.34
C PHE A 68 -7.46 1.90 0.80
N LEU A 69 -6.61 1.13 1.45
CA LEU A 69 -7.00 -0.14 2.04
C LEU A 69 -8.04 0.04 3.16
N ARG A 70 -7.90 1.06 4.03
CA ARG A 70 -8.92 1.40 5.03
C ARG A 70 -10.28 1.64 4.38
N ASP A 71 -10.30 2.39 3.28
CA ASP A 71 -11.49 2.79 2.55
C ASP A 71 -11.92 1.77 1.47
N GLU A 72 -11.25 0.59 1.44
CA GLU A 72 -11.57 -0.52 0.53
C GLU A 72 -11.56 -0.10 -0.94
N PHE A 73 -10.58 0.72 -1.31
CA PHE A 73 -10.44 1.29 -2.66
C PHE A 73 -11.75 1.91 -3.18
N THR A 74 -12.51 2.55 -2.30
CA THR A 74 -13.83 3.10 -2.58
C THR A 74 -13.87 4.59 -2.26
N CYS A 75 -14.37 5.38 -3.19
CA CYS A 75 -14.63 6.81 -2.95
C CYS A 75 -15.64 6.98 -1.81
N GLN A 76 -15.28 7.71 -0.77
CA GLN A 76 -16.13 7.88 0.42
C GLN A 76 -17.29 8.87 0.21
N TYR A 77 -17.35 9.51 -0.96
CA TYR A 77 -18.44 10.40 -1.34
C TYR A 77 -19.50 9.69 -2.22
N CYS A 78 -19.11 9.18 -3.38
CA CYS A 78 -20.06 8.58 -4.33
C CYS A 78 -20.08 7.04 -4.31
N GLY A 79 -19.08 6.38 -3.72
CA GLY A 79 -19.00 4.93 -3.70
C GLY A 79 -18.32 4.31 -4.92
N TYR A 80 -17.77 5.12 -5.83
CA TYR A 80 -16.97 4.61 -6.94
C TYR A 80 -15.82 3.75 -6.44
N LYS A 81 -15.67 2.54 -6.99
CA LYS A 81 -14.56 1.63 -6.73
C LYS A 81 -13.61 1.66 -7.92
N GLY A 82 -12.33 1.87 -7.68
CA GLY A 82 -11.34 1.91 -8.75
C GLY A 82 -9.93 2.14 -8.24
N LYS A 83 -8.96 1.99 -9.16
CA LYS A 83 -7.54 2.23 -8.87
C LYS A 83 -7.18 3.73 -8.92
N ASP A 84 -7.98 4.54 -9.62
CA ASP A 84 -7.75 5.98 -9.87
C ASP A 84 -8.28 6.85 -8.74
N LEU A 85 -8.01 6.45 -7.50
CA LEU A 85 -8.42 7.22 -6.34
C LEU A 85 -7.34 8.21 -5.93
N THR A 86 -7.80 9.36 -5.48
CA THR A 86 -7.02 10.38 -4.80
C THR A 86 -7.39 10.40 -3.32
N PHE A 87 -6.64 11.11 -2.51
CA PHE A 87 -7.06 11.40 -1.15
C PHE A 87 -7.55 12.85 -1.04
N ASP A 88 -8.58 13.06 -0.24
CA ASP A 88 -9.15 14.35 0.01
C ASP A 88 -9.24 14.64 1.51
N HIS A 89 -9.06 15.92 1.86
CA HIS A 89 -9.21 16.39 3.24
C HIS A 89 -10.67 16.76 3.49
N VAL A 90 -11.33 16.07 4.41
CA VAL A 90 -12.74 16.34 4.80
C VAL A 90 -12.90 17.81 5.19
N VAL A 91 -12.06 18.29 6.10
CA VAL A 91 -11.84 19.72 6.36
C VAL A 91 -10.62 20.15 5.56
N PRO A 92 -10.76 21.08 4.61
CA PRO A 92 -9.65 21.51 3.76
C PRO A 92 -8.48 22.09 4.55
N LYS A 93 -7.26 21.92 4.02
CA LYS A 93 -6.04 22.49 4.61
C LYS A 93 -6.14 24.02 4.77
N SER A 94 -6.73 24.70 3.78
CA SER A 94 -6.97 26.15 3.82
C SER A 94 -7.88 26.60 4.96
N ARG A 95 -8.60 25.66 5.58
CA ARG A 95 -9.48 25.88 6.72
C ARG A 95 -8.95 25.23 8.01
N GLY A 96 -7.65 24.98 8.10
CA GLY A 96 -7.01 24.40 9.28
C GLY A 96 -7.08 22.86 9.35
N GLY A 97 -7.57 22.18 8.32
CA GLY A 97 -7.62 20.72 8.27
C GLY A 97 -6.21 20.12 8.26
N LYS A 98 -5.93 19.19 9.17
CA LYS A 98 -4.66 18.48 9.27
C LYS A 98 -4.68 17.17 8.48
N THR A 99 -3.52 16.75 7.96
CA THR A 99 -3.35 15.44 7.31
C THR A 99 -3.22 14.36 8.39
N ARG A 100 -4.33 13.72 8.70
CA ARG A 100 -4.44 12.66 9.71
C ARG A 100 -5.60 11.73 9.38
N TRP A 101 -5.65 10.57 10.04
CA TRP A 101 -6.62 9.52 9.79
C TRP A 101 -8.07 10.01 9.86
N GLU A 102 -8.38 10.92 10.78
CA GLU A 102 -9.73 11.42 11.04
C GLU A 102 -10.16 12.52 10.07
N ASN A 103 -9.25 12.99 9.23
CA ASN A 103 -9.53 14.10 8.29
C ASN A 103 -9.24 13.78 6.83
N VAL A 104 -8.76 12.59 6.50
CA VAL A 104 -8.43 12.23 5.12
C VAL A 104 -9.21 10.99 4.69
N VAL A 105 -9.77 11.03 3.48
CA VAL A 105 -10.56 9.93 2.88
C VAL A 105 -10.15 9.66 1.45
N ALA A 106 -10.42 8.45 0.97
CA ALA A 106 -10.31 8.13 -0.44
C ALA A 106 -11.44 8.80 -1.23
N ALA A 107 -11.12 9.46 -2.33
CA ALA A 107 -12.05 10.13 -3.21
C ALA A 107 -11.68 9.88 -4.68
N CYS A 108 -12.67 9.73 -5.56
CA CYS A 108 -12.41 9.76 -6.99
C CYS A 108 -12.09 11.20 -7.43
N GLN A 109 -11.42 11.35 -8.56
CA GLN A 109 -10.98 12.64 -9.06
C GLN A 109 -12.16 13.63 -9.25
N SER A 110 -13.29 13.17 -9.78
CA SER A 110 -14.48 13.99 -10.01
C SER A 110 -15.08 14.53 -8.70
N CYS A 111 -15.21 13.69 -7.67
CA CYS A 111 -15.69 14.15 -6.37
C CYS A 111 -14.70 15.10 -5.68
N ASN A 112 -13.40 14.81 -5.78
CA ASN A 112 -12.37 15.65 -5.21
C ASN A 112 -12.36 17.06 -5.85
N LEU A 113 -12.40 17.13 -7.17
CA LEU A 113 -12.50 18.40 -7.91
C LEU A 113 -13.78 19.19 -7.57
N ARG A 114 -14.92 18.51 -7.52
CA ARG A 114 -16.21 19.16 -7.17
C ARG A 114 -16.22 19.68 -5.75
N LYS A 115 -15.60 18.97 -4.80
CA LYS A 115 -15.48 19.42 -3.41
C LYS A 115 -14.53 20.61 -3.28
N ALA A 116 -13.38 20.56 -3.96
CA ALA A 116 -12.36 21.60 -3.90
C ALA A 116 -12.03 22.01 -2.44
N ALA A 117 -11.92 23.32 -2.18
CA ALA A 117 -11.63 23.88 -0.84
C ALA A 117 -12.88 24.04 0.05
N LYS A 118 -14.00 23.38 -0.28
CA LYS A 118 -15.22 23.39 0.51
C LYS A 118 -15.20 22.28 1.57
N THR A 119 -15.93 22.49 2.67
CA THR A 119 -16.24 21.38 3.58
C THR A 119 -17.21 20.40 2.93
N THR A 120 -17.34 19.20 3.46
CA THR A 120 -18.31 18.20 2.95
C THR A 120 -19.74 18.77 2.94
N LEU A 121 -20.12 19.47 3.98
CA LEU A 121 -21.45 20.10 4.09
C LEU A 121 -21.66 21.17 3.00
N GLN A 122 -20.69 22.06 2.78
CA GLN A 122 -20.76 23.10 1.75
C GLN A 122 -20.76 22.54 0.32
N ALA A 123 -20.16 21.38 0.13
CA ALA A 123 -20.13 20.70 -1.17
C ALA A 123 -21.36 19.81 -1.38
N GLY A 124 -22.26 19.70 -0.41
CA GLY A 124 -23.41 18.81 -0.45
C GLY A 124 -23.03 17.32 -0.40
N PHE A 125 -21.89 16.99 0.17
CA PHE A 125 -21.44 15.61 0.29
C PHE A 125 -21.71 15.02 1.68
N LYS A 126 -22.14 13.77 1.68
CA LYS A 126 -22.22 12.94 2.88
C LYS A 126 -21.16 11.84 2.79
N LEU A 127 -20.36 11.68 3.84
CA LEU A 127 -19.41 10.59 3.93
C LEU A 127 -20.13 9.25 4.13
N LYS A 128 -19.68 8.21 3.43
CA LYS A 128 -20.20 6.84 3.62
C LYS A 128 -19.82 6.28 5.00
N LYS A 129 -18.59 6.56 5.44
CA LYS A 129 -18.10 6.22 6.77
C LYS A 129 -17.30 7.38 7.36
N ALA A 130 -17.40 7.58 8.65
CA ALA A 130 -16.55 8.54 9.34
C ALA A 130 -15.09 8.06 9.28
N PRO A 131 -14.13 8.92 8.91
CA PRO A 131 -12.74 8.54 8.84
C PRO A 131 -12.17 8.36 10.24
N THR A 132 -11.69 7.16 10.53
CA THR A 132 -11.05 6.80 11.80
C THR A 132 -9.69 6.17 11.56
N LYS A 133 -8.83 6.17 12.57
CA LYS A 133 -7.57 5.44 12.52
C LYS A 133 -7.86 3.94 12.59
N PRO A 134 -7.43 3.13 11.61
CA PRO A 134 -7.63 1.70 11.63
C PRO A 134 -6.67 1.01 12.60
N SER A 135 -7.06 -0.11 13.17
CA SER A 135 -6.13 -1.00 13.87
C SER A 135 -5.31 -1.82 12.86
N PRO A 136 -4.10 -2.30 13.22
CA PRO A 136 -3.30 -3.18 12.36
C PRO A 136 -4.07 -4.43 11.91
N GLU A 137 -4.84 -5.02 12.82
CA GLU A 137 -5.64 -6.23 12.55
C GLU A 137 -6.73 -5.98 11.49
N VAL A 138 -7.46 -4.86 11.62
CA VAL A 138 -8.48 -4.47 10.62
C VAL A 138 -7.87 -4.28 9.24
N LEU A 139 -6.68 -3.64 9.16
CA LEU A 139 -6.00 -3.48 7.86
C LEU A 139 -5.49 -4.80 7.31
N LEU A 140 -4.96 -5.68 8.15
CA LEU A 140 -4.51 -7.01 7.73
C LEU A 140 -5.68 -7.80 7.14
N ASN A 141 -6.81 -7.85 7.82
CA ASN A 141 -8.00 -8.56 7.35
C ASN A 141 -8.56 -7.94 6.05
N LYS A 142 -8.55 -6.61 5.92
CA LYS A 142 -8.91 -5.97 4.67
C LYS A 142 -7.90 -6.27 3.55
N GLY A 143 -6.60 -6.33 3.87
CA GLY A 143 -5.55 -6.64 2.92
C GLY A 143 -5.73 -8.01 2.26
N LYS A 144 -6.23 -9.00 3.00
CA LYS A 144 -6.52 -10.33 2.45
C LYS A 144 -7.56 -10.32 1.31
N LYS A 145 -8.48 -9.34 1.30
CA LYS A 145 -9.51 -9.16 0.26
C LYS A 145 -9.01 -8.43 -0.98
N PHE A 146 -7.85 -7.82 -0.92
CA PHE A 146 -7.27 -7.03 -2.02
C PHE A 146 -5.84 -7.49 -2.31
N PRO A 147 -5.65 -8.72 -2.82
CA PRO A 147 -4.32 -9.20 -3.19
C PRO A 147 -3.72 -8.31 -4.30
N PRO A 148 -2.39 -8.19 -4.37
CA PRO A 148 -1.72 -7.48 -5.45
C PRO A 148 -2.12 -8.05 -6.81
N SER A 149 -2.37 -7.20 -7.81
CA SER A 149 -2.72 -7.61 -9.18
C SER A 149 -1.62 -8.45 -9.84
N ASP A 150 -0.39 -8.25 -9.44
CA ASP A 150 0.81 -8.86 -10.04
C ASP A 150 1.47 -9.84 -9.06
N MET A 151 0.65 -10.67 -8.42
CA MET A 151 1.14 -11.64 -7.45
C MET A 151 1.91 -12.76 -8.16
N HIS A 152 3.20 -12.89 -7.82
CA HIS A 152 4.02 -13.96 -8.36
C HIS A 152 3.60 -15.32 -7.78
N LYS A 153 3.65 -16.38 -8.61
CA LYS A 153 3.25 -17.75 -8.22
C LYS A 153 3.96 -18.27 -6.96
N SER A 154 5.23 -17.89 -6.77
CA SER A 154 6.01 -18.31 -5.59
C SER A 154 5.54 -17.71 -4.27
N TRP A 155 4.63 -16.75 -4.28
CA TRP A 155 4.08 -16.14 -3.06
C TRP A 155 2.83 -16.86 -2.54
N SER A 156 2.17 -17.68 -3.38
CA SER A 156 0.90 -18.35 -3.03
C SER A 156 0.98 -19.17 -1.75
N ASP A 157 2.12 -19.81 -1.51
CA ASP A 157 2.32 -20.69 -0.35
C ASP A 157 2.62 -19.93 0.96
N PHE A 158 2.94 -18.63 0.83
CA PHE A 158 3.31 -17.75 1.96
C PHE A 158 2.26 -16.68 2.26
N LEU A 159 1.29 -16.47 1.36
CA LEU A 159 0.25 -15.47 1.48
C LEU A 159 -1.13 -16.12 1.52
N TYR A 160 -1.79 -16.03 2.66
CA TYR A 160 -3.16 -16.51 2.84
C TYR A 160 -4.15 -15.42 2.43
N PHE A 161 -4.56 -15.41 1.18
CA PHE A 161 -5.70 -14.62 0.73
C PHE A 161 -6.99 -15.45 0.84
N GLU A 162 -8.07 -14.82 1.26
CA GLU A 162 -9.39 -15.44 1.10
C GLU A 162 -9.65 -15.55 -0.41
N LYS A 163 -9.63 -16.78 -0.94
CA LYS A 163 -10.15 -17.03 -2.28
C LYS A 163 -11.64 -16.81 -2.19
N ASP A 164 -12.18 -15.86 -2.94
CA ASP A 164 -13.61 -15.77 -3.15
C ASP A 164 -14.03 -17.08 -3.80
N PHE A 165 -14.65 -17.94 -3.02
CA PHE A 165 -15.42 -19.06 -3.56
C PHE A 165 -16.69 -18.45 -4.15
N SER A 166 -16.66 -18.18 -5.45
CA SER A 166 -17.84 -17.92 -6.26
C SER A 166 -18.71 -19.15 -6.36
#